data_cd1ff67be48cba5a7881908ce20bbc18
#
_entry.id   cd1ff67be48cba5a7881908ce20bbc18
#
_cell.length_a   1.000
_cell.length_b   1.000
_cell.length_c   1.000
_cell.angle_alpha   90.00
_cell.angle_beta   90.00
_cell.angle_gamma   90.00
#
_symmetry.space_group_name_H-M   'P 1'
#
loop_
_entity.id
_entity.type
_entity.pdbx_description
1 polymer ?
#
loop_
_entity_poly.entity_id
_entity_poly.type
_entity_poly.pdbx_seq_one_letter_code
_entity_poly.pdbx_strand_id
1 'polypeptide(L)'
;MTKHYSRKVWTLIVIAAVIAAGAAVCTFAFRKQEPPKPHVRHRPGKKVLQNLLENMVRVEGGAYVMGATAEQGSDAFESEKPGHMVEVKSFYICRFEVTQAEWEVVMGYNPSGFKSEQHPVENVSWEDCQRFISKLSAITGRLSRLPTEVEWEYAARGGKLSCGYKYSGGNEIDSLAWYEENSERHSHLIGQKEPNELGLFDMSGNVWEWCQDAYAPYPSGTGEQLTWTPPTGNFRVLRGGSWFSDARDCRVSFRNYYTPGHRVANLGFRLAI
;
A
#
# COMPACT_ATOMS: atom_id res chain seq x y z
N MET A 1 54.50 23.99 21.64
CA MET A 1 53.62 24.29 20.47
C MET A 1 52.44 23.34 20.47
N THR A 2 51.33 23.75 21.10
CA THR A 2 50.09 22.97 21.25
C THR A 2 49.15 23.41 20.16
N LYS A 3 48.81 22.51 19.21
CA LYS A 3 47.83 22.78 18.16
C LYS A 3 46.42 22.70 18.73
N HIS A 4 45.70 23.83 18.78
CA HIS A 4 44.30 23.91 18.99
C HIS A 4 43.57 23.31 17.78
N TYR A 5 42.96 22.15 17.93
CA TYR A 5 41.93 21.64 16.98
C TYR A 5 40.58 22.26 17.31
N SER A 6 39.99 22.95 16.33
CA SER A 6 38.78 23.70 16.45
C SER A 6 37.59 22.77 16.80
N ARG A 7 36.74 23.18 17.76
CA ARG A 7 35.50 22.51 18.18
C ARG A 7 34.56 22.17 17.02
N LYS A 8 34.67 22.89 15.90
CA LYS A 8 33.83 22.66 14.69
C LYS A 8 34.14 21.33 13.97
N VAL A 9 35.36 20.81 14.04
CA VAL A 9 35.74 19.55 13.40
C VAL A 9 35.14 18.35 14.14
N TRP A 10 35.04 18.40 15.45
CA TRP A 10 34.41 17.33 16.25
C TRP A 10 32.92 17.22 16.03
N THR A 11 32.23 18.33 15.85
CA THR A 11 30.78 18.35 15.58
C THR A 11 30.46 17.71 14.22
N LEU A 12 31.27 17.95 13.20
CA LEU A 12 31.10 17.34 11.89
C LEU A 12 31.38 15.82 11.88
N ILE A 13 32.39 15.36 12.66
CA ILE A 13 32.70 13.92 12.77
C ILE A 13 31.58 13.16 13.50
N VAL A 14 31.00 13.75 14.53
CA VAL A 14 29.88 13.12 15.27
C VAL A 14 28.62 13.04 14.41
N ILE A 15 28.31 14.07 13.63
CA ILE A 15 27.15 14.05 12.71
C ILE A 15 27.33 13.01 11.59
N ALA A 16 28.54 12.90 11.03
CA ALA A 16 28.83 11.87 10.02
C ALA A 16 28.74 10.45 10.58
N ALA A 17 29.14 10.22 11.83
CA ALA A 17 29.05 8.92 12.49
C ALA A 17 27.59 8.53 12.79
N VAL A 18 26.71 9.48 13.16
CA VAL A 18 25.30 9.23 13.42
C VAL A 18 24.55 8.92 12.11
N ILE A 19 24.87 9.62 11.02
CA ILE A 19 24.26 9.34 9.69
C ILE A 19 24.72 7.97 9.17
N ALA A 20 26.00 7.61 9.34
CA ALA A 20 26.51 6.29 8.94
C ALA A 20 25.91 5.15 9.78
N ALA A 21 25.66 5.36 11.07
CA ALA A 21 25.02 4.37 11.93
C ALA A 21 23.52 4.19 11.59
N GLY A 22 22.80 5.26 11.23
CA GLY A 22 21.42 5.21 10.80
C GLY A 22 21.25 4.45 9.48
N ALA A 23 22.11 4.70 8.49
CA ALA A 23 22.12 3.98 7.21
C ALA A 23 22.49 2.48 7.38
N ALA A 24 23.41 2.15 8.29
CA ALA A 24 23.80 0.76 8.57
C ALA A 24 22.68 -0.04 9.24
N VAL A 25 21.83 0.57 10.07
CA VAL A 25 20.71 -0.11 10.73
C VAL A 25 19.62 -0.44 9.72
N CYS A 26 19.31 0.42 8.74
CA CYS A 26 18.35 0.13 7.68
C CYS A 26 18.84 -0.98 6.72
N THR A 27 20.13 -1.07 6.45
CA THR A 27 20.65 -2.10 5.53
C THR A 27 20.79 -3.50 6.14
N PHE A 28 20.88 -3.63 7.48
CA PHE A 28 20.99 -4.94 8.15
C PHE A 28 19.65 -5.65 8.39
N ALA A 29 18.50 -4.98 8.26
CA ALA A 29 17.18 -5.59 8.46
C ALA A 29 16.72 -6.46 7.26
N PHE A 30 17.35 -6.32 6.09
CA PHE A 30 17.03 -7.11 4.91
C PHE A 30 17.77 -8.46 4.88
N ARG A 31 17.37 -9.38 5.76
CA ARG A 31 17.61 -10.80 5.49
C ARG A 31 16.64 -11.18 4.36
N LYS A 32 17.17 -11.37 3.13
CA LYS A 32 16.39 -11.87 1.97
C LYS A 32 15.53 -13.06 2.40
N GLN A 33 14.27 -12.82 2.72
CA GLN A 33 13.29 -13.89 2.66
C GLN A 33 12.96 -14.06 1.17
N GLU A 34 13.35 -15.20 0.61
CA GLU A 34 12.92 -15.52 -0.75
C GLU A 34 11.38 -15.44 -0.81
N PRO A 35 10.83 -14.78 -1.84
CA PRO A 35 9.39 -14.75 -2.01
C PRO A 35 8.90 -16.20 -2.12
N PRO A 36 7.77 -16.54 -1.51
CA PRO A 36 7.19 -17.88 -1.65
C PRO A 36 6.94 -18.13 -3.15
N LYS A 37 7.62 -19.12 -3.71
CA LYS A 37 7.43 -19.52 -5.10
C LYS A 37 5.97 -19.88 -5.32
N PRO A 38 5.30 -19.32 -6.34
CA PRO A 38 3.90 -19.65 -6.61
C PRO A 38 3.80 -21.13 -6.99
N HIS A 39 3.25 -21.92 -6.10
CA HIS A 39 2.91 -23.32 -6.39
C HIS A 39 1.55 -23.37 -7.10
N VAL A 40 1.57 -23.38 -8.42
CA VAL A 40 0.39 -23.68 -9.26
C VAL A 40 0.01 -25.15 -9.07
N ARG A 41 -0.90 -25.42 -8.15
CA ARG A 41 -1.68 -26.67 -8.09
C ARG A 41 -3.12 -26.31 -7.84
N HIS A 42 -4.03 -26.88 -8.62
CA HIS A 42 -5.49 -26.85 -8.37
C HIS A 42 -5.74 -27.17 -6.91
N ARG A 43 -6.04 -26.15 -6.09
CA ARG A 43 -6.29 -26.30 -4.65
C ARG A 43 -7.80 -26.32 -4.43
N PRO A 44 -8.34 -27.29 -3.65
CA PRO A 44 -9.75 -27.25 -3.22
C PRO A 44 -10.05 -25.85 -2.63
N GLY A 45 -11.20 -25.26 -2.95
CA GLY A 45 -11.56 -23.89 -2.59
C GLY A 45 -11.35 -23.54 -1.10
N LYS A 46 -11.52 -24.51 -0.19
CA LYS A 46 -11.28 -24.34 1.24
C LYS A 46 -9.81 -24.01 1.56
N LYS A 47 -8.86 -24.58 0.80
CA LYS A 47 -7.42 -24.33 0.97
C LYS A 47 -6.99 -22.98 0.42
N VAL A 48 -7.65 -22.51 -0.64
CA VAL A 48 -7.43 -21.16 -1.20
C VAL A 48 -7.80 -20.09 -0.16
N LEU A 49 -8.97 -20.20 0.48
CA LEU A 49 -9.41 -19.27 1.51
C LEU A 49 -8.59 -19.37 2.80
N GLN A 50 -8.11 -20.55 3.15
CA GLN A 50 -7.21 -20.70 4.29
C GLN A 50 -5.89 -19.95 4.05
N ASN A 51 -5.31 -20.05 2.86
CA ASN A 51 -4.10 -19.30 2.49
C ASN A 51 -4.31 -17.78 2.54
N LEU A 52 -5.45 -17.29 2.07
CA LEU A 52 -5.79 -15.86 2.15
C LEU A 52 -5.73 -15.36 3.61
N LEU A 53 -6.26 -16.13 4.55
CA LEU A 53 -6.27 -15.78 5.97
C LEU A 53 -4.90 -15.99 6.66
N GLU A 54 -4.08 -16.90 6.17
CA GLU A 54 -2.71 -17.13 6.65
C GLU A 54 -1.74 -16.06 6.13
N ASN A 55 -2.07 -15.37 5.04
CA ASN A 55 -1.30 -14.25 4.48
C ASN A 55 -1.57 -12.91 5.18
N MET A 56 -2.29 -12.88 6.29
CA MET A 56 -2.48 -11.68 7.08
C MET A 56 -1.22 -11.31 7.85
N VAL A 57 -0.76 -10.09 7.68
CA VAL A 57 0.38 -9.50 8.41
C VAL A 57 -0.16 -8.65 9.54
N ARG A 58 0.34 -8.85 10.76
CA ARG A 58 0.02 -7.97 11.88
C ARG A 58 0.81 -6.67 11.76
N VAL A 59 0.10 -5.57 11.70
CA VAL A 59 0.67 -4.22 11.72
C VAL A 59 0.51 -3.67 13.14
N GLU A 60 1.62 -3.40 13.80
CA GLU A 60 1.60 -2.79 15.12
C GLU A 60 1.22 -1.31 15.01
N GLY A 61 0.22 -0.90 15.76
CA GLY A 61 -0.31 0.48 15.75
C GLY A 61 0.71 1.51 16.24
N GLY A 62 0.52 2.74 15.83
CA GLY A 62 1.39 3.87 16.19
C GLY A 62 0.86 5.17 15.60
N ALA A 63 1.58 6.26 15.83
CA ALA A 63 1.30 7.55 15.22
C ALA A 63 2.24 7.80 14.04
N TYR A 64 1.74 8.45 12.98
CA TYR A 64 2.54 8.85 11.82
C TYR A 64 1.97 10.10 11.16
N VAL A 65 2.73 10.73 10.29
CA VAL A 65 2.25 11.83 9.46
C VAL A 65 1.65 11.26 8.19
N MET A 66 0.35 11.35 8.02
CA MET A 66 -0.40 10.97 6.83
C MET A 66 -0.35 12.08 5.79
N GLY A 67 -0.25 11.73 4.52
CA GLY A 67 -0.23 12.68 3.41
C GLY A 67 1.18 13.06 2.96
N ALA A 68 1.32 14.23 2.34
CA ALA A 68 2.60 14.68 1.78
C ALA A 68 3.61 14.97 2.89
N THR A 69 4.70 14.22 2.89
CA THR A 69 5.88 14.36 3.75
C THR A 69 7.12 14.73 2.91
N ALA A 70 8.25 14.99 3.54
CA ALA A 70 9.44 15.52 2.86
C ALA A 70 9.96 14.63 1.70
N GLU A 71 9.86 13.33 1.83
CA GLU A 71 10.27 12.36 0.81
C GLU A 71 9.41 12.39 -0.46
N GLN A 72 8.21 12.98 -0.41
CA GLN A 72 7.35 13.15 -1.58
C GLN A 72 7.79 14.35 -2.44
N GLY A 73 8.49 15.31 -1.87
CA GLY A 73 9.08 16.46 -2.55
C GLY A 73 8.07 17.27 -3.36
N SER A 74 8.47 17.68 -4.56
CA SER A 74 7.63 18.44 -5.51
C SER A 74 6.56 17.58 -6.19
N ASP A 75 6.59 16.26 -6.03
CA ASP A 75 5.63 15.35 -6.67
C ASP A 75 4.30 15.28 -5.93
N ALA A 76 4.26 15.78 -4.68
CA ALA A 76 3.03 15.79 -3.89
C ALA A 76 1.95 16.70 -4.49
N PHE A 77 0.74 16.16 -4.65
CA PHE A 77 -0.42 16.93 -5.08
C PHE A 77 -1.09 17.66 -3.91
N GLU A 78 -1.89 18.67 -4.22
CA GLU A 78 -2.64 19.41 -3.20
C GLU A 78 -3.64 18.52 -2.42
N SER A 79 -4.15 17.48 -3.06
CA SER A 79 -5.05 16.49 -2.42
C SER A 79 -4.37 15.65 -1.33
N GLU A 80 -3.04 15.63 -1.29
CA GLU A 80 -2.22 14.95 -0.28
C GLU A 80 -1.86 15.87 0.90
N LYS A 81 -2.27 17.14 0.86
CA LYS A 81 -1.94 18.19 1.82
C LYS A 81 -3.16 18.63 2.65
N PRO A 82 -2.89 19.10 3.88
CA PRO A 82 -1.62 19.09 4.59
C PRO A 82 -1.27 17.69 5.10
N GLY A 83 0.04 17.41 5.25
CA GLY A 83 0.48 16.30 6.07
C GLY A 83 0.02 16.51 7.51
N HIS A 84 -0.59 15.50 8.12
CA HIS A 84 -1.18 15.63 9.45
C HIS A 84 -0.97 14.38 10.27
N MET A 85 -0.86 14.56 11.61
CA MET A 85 -0.68 13.44 12.53
C MET A 85 -1.95 12.62 12.66
N VAL A 86 -1.79 11.32 12.52
CA VAL A 86 -2.86 10.34 12.79
C VAL A 86 -2.35 9.21 13.67
N GLU A 87 -3.24 8.61 14.45
CA GLU A 87 -2.96 7.45 15.28
C GLU A 87 -3.70 6.24 14.73
N VAL A 88 -2.99 5.12 14.60
CA VAL A 88 -3.50 3.85 14.08
C VAL A 88 -3.46 2.81 15.19
N LYS A 89 -4.56 2.11 15.41
CA LYS A 89 -4.57 0.93 16.29
C LYS A 89 -3.93 -0.25 15.55
N SER A 90 -3.41 -1.24 16.30
CA SER A 90 -2.92 -2.48 15.69
C SER A 90 -4.05 -3.19 14.92
N PHE A 91 -3.73 -3.68 13.73
CA PHE A 91 -4.66 -4.38 12.84
C PHE A 91 -3.93 -5.47 12.05
N TYR A 92 -4.67 -6.21 11.25
CA TYR A 92 -4.10 -7.15 10.28
C TYR A 92 -4.47 -6.71 8.87
N ILE A 93 -3.53 -6.85 7.93
CA ILE A 93 -3.73 -6.56 6.51
C ILE A 93 -3.21 -7.72 5.67
N CYS A 94 -3.86 -8.04 4.55
CA CYS A 94 -3.36 -9.06 3.62
C CYS A 94 -2.02 -8.63 3.02
N ARG A 95 -1.08 -9.59 2.98
CA ARG A 95 0.22 -9.45 2.36
C ARG A 95 0.13 -9.03 0.90
N PHE A 96 -0.87 -9.52 0.21
CA PHE A 96 -1.12 -9.34 -1.21
C PHE A 96 -2.53 -8.78 -1.45
N GLU A 97 -2.77 -8.29 -2.66
CA GLU A 97 -4.09 -8.04 -3.21
C GLU A 97 -4.89 -9.35 -3.27
N VAL A 98 -6.21 -9.27 -3.23
CA VAL A 98 -7.08 -10.45 -3.40
C VAL A 98 -6.92 -10.98 -4.82
N THR A 99 -6.60 -12.28 -4.95
CA THR A 99 -6.38 -12.93 -6.25
C THR A 99 -7.69 -13.31 -6.94
N GLN A 100 -7.59 -13.54 -8.25
CA GLN A 100 -8.73 -14.03 -9.05
C GLN A 100 -9.20 -15.41 -8.59
N ALA A 101 -8.29 -16.30 -8.17
CA ALA A 101 -8.66 -17.61 -7.62
C ALA A 101 -9.45 -17.48 -6.31
N GLU A 102 -9.05 -16.58 -5.41
CA GLU A 102 -9.76 -16.32 -4.17
C GLU A 102 -11.14 -15.71 -4.40
N TRP A 103 -11.21 -14.76 -5.33
CA TRP A 103 -12.46 -14.17 -5.74
C TRP A 103 -13.42 -15.21 -6.32
N GLU A 104 -12.97 -16.04 -7.25
CA GLU A 104 -13.81 -17.04 -7.91
C GLU A 104 -14.35 -18.09 -6.94
N VAL A 105 -13.54 -18.51 -5.95
CA VAL A 105 -13.99 -19.41 -4.88
C VAL A 105 -15.14 -18.84 -4.06
N VAL A 106 -15.12 -17.52 -3.78
CA VAL A 106 -16.15 -16.86 -2.96
C VAL A 106 -17.36 -16.44 -3.77
N MET A 107 -17.13 -15.90 -4.97
CA MET A 107 -18.20 -15.27 -5.77
C MET A 107 -18.80 -16.19 -6.81
N GLY A 108 -18.06 -17.25 -7.25
CA GLY A 108 -18.51 -18.19 -8.26
C GLY A 108 -18.28 -17.74 -9.71
N TYR A 109 -17.58 -16.62 -9.91
CA TYR A 109 -17.23 -16.09 -11.23
C TYR A 109 -15.98 -15.21 -11.12
N ASN A 110 -15.32 -14.92 -12.24
CA ASN A 110 -14.17 -14.04 -12.32
C ASN A 110 -14.46 -12.86 -13.29
N PRO A 111 -14.54 -11.59 -12.79
CA PRO A 111 -14.84 -10.42 -13.61
C PRO A 111 -13.63 -9.84 -14.37
N SER A 112 -12.42 -10.26 -14.00
CA SER A 112 -11.16 -9.66 -14.47
C SER A 112 -10.99 -9.74 -15.98
N GLY A 113 -10.36 -8.74 -16.57
CA GLY A 113 -10.01 -8.70 -17.98
C GLY A 113 -8.81 -9.59 -18.31
N PHE A 114 -7.75 -9.49 -17.50
CA PHE A 114 -6.53 -10.31 -17.64
C PHE A 114 -6.65 -11.57 -16.80
N LYS A 115 -6.93 -12.71 -17.43
CA LYS A 115 -7.24 -13.97 -16.74
C LYS A 115 -6.00 -14.72 -16.27
N SER A 116 -5.83 -14.85 -14.95
CA SER A 116 -4.84 -15.70 -14.30
C SER A 116 -5.17 -15.89 -12.83
N GLU A 117 -5.14 -17.11 -12.33
CA GLU A 117 -5.50 -17.43 -10.94
C GLU A 117 -4.74 -16.62 -9.89
N GLN A 118 -3.47 -16.29 -10.16
CA GLN A 118 -2.57 -15.58 -9.24
C GLN A 118 -2.42 -14.08 -9.54
N HIS A 119 -3.13 -13.55 -10.52
CA HIS A 119 -3.26 -12.10 -10.69
C HIS A 119 -4.22 -11.53 -9.65
N PRO A 120 -4.10 -10.25 -9.28
CA PRO A 120 -5.12 -9.60 -8.51
C PRO A 120 -6.46 -9.65 -9.25
N VAL A 121 -7.55 -9.80 -8.52
CA VAL A 121 -8.86 -9.58 -9.10
C VAL A 121 -9.01 -8.09 -9.44
N GLU A 122 -9.44 -7.79 -10.66
CA GLU A 122 -9.71 -6.43 -11.11
C GLU A 122 -11.10 -6.33 -11.76
N ASN A 123 -11.48 -5.13 -12.14
CA ASN A 123 -12.82 -4.87 -12.70
C ASN A 123 -13.92 -5.12 -11.67
N VAL A 124 -13.64 -4.81 -10.41
CA VAL A 124 -14.54 -4.92 -9.26
C VAL A 124 -14.86 -3.55 -8.67
N SER A 125 -16.12 -3.30 -8.36
CA SER A 125 -16.53 -2.08 -7.68
C SER A 125 -16.37 -2.20 -6.16
N TRP A 126 -16.42 -1.07 -5.44
CA TRP A 126 -16.42 -1.05 -3.98
C TRP A 126 -17.56 -1.91 -3.40
N GLU A 127 -18.74 -1.84 -4.03
CA GLU A 127 -19.91 -2.64 -3.65
C GLU A 127 -19.68 -4.14 -3.90
N ASP A 128 -18.96 -4.52 -4.98
CA ASP A 128 -18.57 -5.90 -5.25
C ASP A 128 -17.61 -6.40 -4.15
N CYS A 129 -16.65 -5.58 -3.73
CA CYS A 129 -15.75 -5.90 -2.62
C CYS A 129 -16.51 -6.12 -1.31
N GLN A 130 -17.51 -5.29 -0.98
CA GLN A 130 -18.35 -5.48 0.21
C GLN A 130 -19.13 -6.79 0.13
N ARG A 131 -19.65 -7.16 -1.05
CA ARG A 131 -20.32 -8.46 -1.26
C ARG A 131 -19.38 -9.64 -1.08
N PHE A 132 -18.16 -9.54 -1.63
CA PHE A 132 -17.11 -10.55 -1.43
C PHE A 132 -16.79 -10.71 0.06
N ILE A 133 -16.54 -9.63 0.77
CA ILE A 133 -16.22 -9.59 2.20
C ILE A 133 -17.34 -10.23 3.04
N SER A 134 -18.60 -9.91 2.75
CA SER A 134 -19.74 -10.49 3.45
C SER A 134 -19.82 -12.01 3.26
N LYS A 135 -19.66 -12.49 2.02
CA LYS A 135 -19.64 -13.93 1.72
C LYS A 135 -18.44 -14.63 2.34
N LEU A 136 -17.24 -14.03 2.24
CA LEU A 136 -16.01 -14.59 2.83
C LEU A 136 -16.18 -14.76 4.35
N SER A 137 -16.71 -13.73 5.02
CA SER A 137 -16.98 -13.78 6.47
C SER A 137 -17.98 -14.87 6.84
N ALA A 138 -19.03 -15.07 6.04
CA ALA A 138 -19.98 -16.15 6.24
C ALA A 138 -19.36 -17.55 6.06
N ILE A 139 -18.44 -17.71 5.09
CA ILE A 139 -17.78 -18.99 4.82
C ILE A 139 -16.72 -19.31 5.90
N THR A 140 -15.97 -18.30 6.34
CA THR A 140 -14.78 -18.50 7.21
C THR A 140 -15.05 -18.29 8.68
N GLY A 141 -16.17 -17.64 9.04
CA GLY A 141 -16.48 -17.20 10.41
C GLY A 141 -15.59 -16.07 10.90
N ARG A 142 -14.75 -15.48 10.07
CA ARG A 142 -13.85 -14.36 10.41
C ARG A 142 -14.36 -13.06 9.80
N LEU A 143 -14.39 -12.01 10.60
CA LEU A 143 -14.75 -10.67 10.12
C LEU A 143 -13.58 -10.11 9.33
N SER A 144 -13.81 -9.85 8.05
CA SER A 144 -12.88 -9.15 7.17
C SER A 144 -13.52 -7.82 6.73
N ARG A 145 -12.70 -6.88 6.29
CA ARG A 145 -13.12 -5.58 5.78
C ARG A 145 -12.11 -5.05 4.76
N LEU A 146 -12.42 -3.96 4.09
CA LEU A 146 -11.39 -3.16 3.43
C LEU A 146 -10.54 -2.46 4.49
N PRO A 147 -9.25 -2.18 4.23
CA PRO A 147 -8.47 -1.28 5.08
C PRO A 147 -9.09 0.11 5.05
N THR A 148 -9.00 0.84 6.14
CA THR A 148 -9.21 2.29 6.11
C THR A 148 -8.06 2.96 5.36
N GLU A 149 -8.27 4.16 4.82
CA GLU A 149 -7.22 4.90 4.12
C GLU A 149 -6.00 5.15 5.03
N VAL A 150 -6.26 5.46 6.31
CA VAL A 150 -5.22 5.66 7.33
C VAL A 150 -4.41 4.39 7.57
N GLU A 151 -5.05 3.25 7.67
CA GLU A 151 -4.38 1.95 7.83
C GLU A 151 -3.58 1.56 6.58
N TRP A 152 -4.16 1.80 5.41
CA TRP A 152 -3.51 1.49 4.14
C TRP A 152 -2.20 2.27 3.98
N GLU A 153 -2.23 3.61 4.17
CA GLU A 153 -1.03 4.44 4.05
C GLU A 153 0.01 4.11 5.13
N TYR A 154 -0.44 3.89 6.38
CA TYR A 154 0.46 3.48 7.46
C TYR A 154 1.17 2.16 7.14
N ALA A 155 0.46 1.18 6.61
CA ALA A 155 1.02 -0.10 6.19
C ALA A 155 1.95 0.05 4.98
N ALA A 156 1.58 0.85 3.97
CA ALA A 156 2.40 1.13 2.80
C ALA A 156 3.73 1.80 3.15
N ARG A 157 3.74 2.66 4.16
CA ARG A 157 4.94 3.33 4.69
C ARG A 157 5.82 2.43 5.56
N GLY A 158 5.44 1.16 5.82
CA GLY A 158 6.20 0.25 6.68
C GLY A 158 5.82 0.31 8.18
N GLY A 159 4.75 1.02 8.55
CA GLY A 159 4.30 1.12 9.94
C GLY A 159 5.38 1.68 10.87
N LYS A 160 5.62 1.03 12.01
CA LYS A 160 6.71 1.39 12.95
C LYS A 160 8.12 1.14 12.41
N LEU A 161 8.24 0.36 11.33
CA LEU A 161 9.52 0.05 10.69
C LEU A 161 9.84 1.00 9.52
N SER A 162 8.99 2.02 9.29
CA SER A 162 9.12 2.96 8.19
C SER A 162 10.52 3.59 8.12
N CYS A 163 11.11 3.53 6.93
CA CYS A 163 12.38 4.16 6.61
C CYS A 163 12.20 5.52 5.89
N GLY A 164 10.98 6.01 5.73
CA GLY A 164 10.69 7.29 5.07
C GLY A 164 10.93 7.24 3.56
N TYR A 165 10.44 6.21 2.89
CA TYR A 165 10.57 6.04 1.46
C TYR A 165 9.42 6.68 0.67
N LYS A 166 9.70 7.03 -0.58
CA LYS A 166 8.74 7.61 -1.52
C LYS A 166 7.68 6.61 -1.95
N TYR A 167 8.12 5.37 -2.22
CA TYR A 167 7.28 4.22 -2.56
C TYR A 167 7.28 3.21 -1.42
N SER A 168 6.39 2.24 -1.47
CA SER A 168 6.34 1.20 -0.47
C SER A 168 7.54 0.26 -0.58
N GLY A 169 8.47 0.37 0.38
CA GLY A 169 9.70 -0.42 0.46
C GLY A 169 10.96 0.24 -0.09
N GLY A 170 10.89 1.44 -0.72
CA GLY A 170 12.10 2.08 -1.24
C GLY A 170 11.85 3.35 -2.06
N ASN A 171 12.91 3.84 -2.72
CA ASN A 171 12.88 5.01 -3.58
C ASN A 171 13.00 4.68 -5.08
N GLU A 172 13.42 3.45 -5.42
CA GLU A 172 13.60 2.98 -6.79
C GLU A 172 12.39 2.16 -7.22
N ILE A 173 11.48 2.78 -7.98
CA ILE A 173 10.17 2.22 -8.30
C ILE A 173 10.24 0.91 -9.10
N ASP A 174 11.24 0.74 -9.96
CA ASP A 174 11.34 -0.41 -10.87
C ASP A 174 11.41 -1.77 -10.15
N SER A 175 12.02 -1.80 -8.97
CA SER A 175 12.10 -3.00 -8.14
C SER A 175 10.84 -3.24 -7.27
N LEU A 176 10.00 -2.21 -7.08
CA LEU A 176 8.92 -2.17 -6.11
C LEU A 176 7.53 -2.29 -6.72
N ALA A 177 7.36 -1.82 -7.96
CA ALA A 177 6.05 -1.63 -8.57
C ALA A 177 5.97 -2.17 -10.00
N TRP A 178 4.78 -2.65 -10.36
CA TRP A 178 4.32 -2.77 -11.74
C TRP A 178 3.54 -1.51 -12.09
N TYR A 179 4.09 -0.65 -12.95
CA TYR A 179 3.53 0.65 -13.34
C TYR A 179 3.65 0.86 -14.85
N GLU A 180 3.22 1.97 -15.41
CA GLU A 180 3.08 2.16 -16.86
C GLU A 180 4.34 1.82 -17.65
N GLU A 181 5.55 2.14 -17.13
CA GLU A 181 6.79 1.96 -17.88
C GLU A 181 7.30 0.52 -17.91
N ASN A 182 6.89 -0.36 -16.98
CA ASN A 182 7.42 -1.72 -16.87
C ASN A 182 6.37 -2.84 -16.85
N SER A 183 5.07 -2.48 -16.89
CA SER A 183 3.97 -3.44 -16.72
C SER A 183 3.51 -4.14 -18.00
N GLU A 184 4.02 -3.74 -19.17
CA GLU A 184 3.52 -4.20 -20.45
C GLU A 184 1.99 -4.01 -20.62
N ARG A 185 1.42 -3.00 -19.93
CA ARG A 185 0.01 -2.60 -19.97
C ARG A 185 -0.98 -3.67 -19.48
N HIS A 186 -0.60 -4.47 -18.50
CA HIS A 186 -1.48 -5.42 -17.81
C HIS A 186 -1.08 -5.61 -16.35
N SER A 187 -2.00 -6.19 -15.54
CA SER A 187 -1.68 -6.63 -14.18
C SER A 187 -0.73 -7.82 -14.20
N HIS A 188 0.06 -7.97 -13.15
CA HIS A 188 1.03 -9.07 -12.98
C HIS A 188 0.64 -9.98 -11.82
N LEU A 189 1.29 -11.14 -11.72
CA LEU A 189 1.14 -12.04 -10.58
C LEU A 189 1.50 -11.28 -9.30
N ILE A 190 0.70 -11.47 -8.25
CA ILE A 190 0.98 -10.89 -6.94
C ILE A 190 2.37 -11.27 -6.41
N GLY A 191 3.04 -10.35 -5.72
CA GLY A 191 4.27 -10.64 -4.99
C GLY A 191 5.50 -10.89 -5.85
N GLN A 192 5.58 -10.36 -7.07
CA GLN A 192 6.75 -10.49 -7.94
C GLN A 192 7.79 -9.39 -7.73
N LYS A 193 7.39 -8.24 -7.21
CA LYS A 193 8.27 -7.14 -6.86
C LYS A 193 8.77 -7.28 -5.41
N GLU A 194 9.66 -6.38 -4.98
CA GLU A 194 10.16 -6.40 -3.60
C GLU A 194 9.09 -5.92 -2.61
N PRO A 195 9.01 -6.52 -1.42
CA PRO A 195 8.07 -6.10 -0.40
C PRO A 195 8.59 -4.87 0.37
N ASN A 196 7.69 -4.23 1.11
CA ASN A 196 8.07 -3.22 2.08
C ASN A 196 8.59 -3.84 3.40
N GLU A 197 8.91 -3.00 4.38
CA GLU A 197 9.50 -3.36 5.67
C GLU A 197 8.62 -4.32 6.50
N LEU A 198 7.30 -4.33 6.25
CA LEU A 198 6.33 -5.25 6.87
C LEU A 198 6.18 -6.56 6.09
N GLY A 199 6.83 -6.69 4.94
CA GLY A 199 6.67 -7.83 4.04
C GLY A 199 5.36 -7.77 3.25
N LEU A 200 4.80 -6.58 3.02
CA LEU A 200 3.64 -6.33 2.16
C LEU A 200 4.12 -6.08 0.73
N PHE A 201 3.44 -6.68 -0.23
CA PHE A 201 3.75 -6.60 -1.65
C PHE A 201 2.72 -5.75 -2.37
N ASP A 202 3.13 -5.19 -3.51
CA ASP A 202 2.26 -4.50 -4.47
C ASP A 202 1.47 -3.33 -3.86
N MET A 203 1.98 -2.74 -2.74
CA MET A 203 1.44 -1.51 -2.15
C MET A 203 1.76 -0.27 -3.01
N SER A 204 2.63 -0.43 -4.02
CA SER A 204 2.89 0.53 -5.09
C SER A 204 2.73 -0.20 -6.41
N GLY A 205 1.81 0.27 -7.29
CA GLY A 205 1.55 -0.31 -8.61
C GLY A 205 0.62 -1.53 -8.62
N ASN A 206 0.71 -2.35 -9.65
CA ASN A 206 -0.13 -3.49 -10.00
C ASN A 206 -1.60 -3.11 -10.21
N VAL A 207 -2.45 -3.06 -9.18
CA VAL A 207 -3.82 -2.50 -9.29
C VAL A 207 -4.09 -1.48 -8.21
N TRP A 208 -4.88 -0.44 -8.53
CA TRP A 208 -5.48 0.43 -7.53
C TRP A 208 -6.24 -0.38 -6.49
N GLU A 209 -6.26 0.07 -5.25
CA GLU A 209 -6.91 -0.62 -4.17
C GLU A 209 -8.00 0.23 -3.52
N TRP A 210 -9.23 -0.32 -3.46
CA TRP A 210 -10.32 0.26 -2.71
C TRP A 210 -10.01 0.32 -1.21
N CYS A 211 -10.23 1.50 -0.60
CA CYS A 211 -10.30 1.67 0.84
C CYS A 211 -11.75 1.76 1.32
N GLN A 212 -11.95 1.59 2.64
CA GLN A 212 -13.27 1.65 3.26
C GLN A 212 -13.87 3.07 3.21
N ASP A 213 -13.02 4.10 3.23
CA ASP A 213 -13.39 5.47 3.48
C ASP A 213 -14.07 6.16 2.30
N ALA A 214 -14.98 7.07 2.61
CA ALA A 214 -15.40 8.09 1.68
C ALA A 214 -14.24 9.06 1.42
N TYR A 215 -14.07 9.47 0.16
CA TYR A 215 -13.04 10.45 -0.19
C TYR A 215 -13.43 11.83 0.33
N ALA A 216 -12.56 12.42 1.14
CA ALA A 216 -12.70 13.76 1.68
C ALA A 216 -11.34 14.48 1.71
N PRO A 217 -11.30 15.82 1.72
CA PRO A 217 -10.07 16.56 1.98
C PRO A 217 -9.50 16.19 3.35
N TYR A 218 -8.18 16.27 3.46
CA TYR A 218 -7.54 16.14 4.77
C TYR A 218 -7.92 17.32 5.68
N PRO A 219 -8.02 17.10 7.00
CA PRO A 219 -8.35 18.16 7.92
C PRO A 219 -7.24 19.21 7.94
N SER A 220 -7.60 20.47 7.66
CA SER A 220 -6.71 21.61 7.83
C SER A 220 -6.73 22.00 9.32
N GLY A 221 -5.68 21.66 10.07
CA GLY A 221 -5.56 22.01 11.50
C GLY A 221 -5.51 23.52 11.77
N THR A 222 -5.35 24.35 10.77
CA THR A 222 -5.14 25.80 10.85
C THR A 222 -6.33 26.63 10.34
N GLY A 223 -7.40 25.97 9.85
CA GLY A 223 -8.51 26.69 9.21
C GLY A 223 -8.13 27.34 7.87
N GLU A 224 -6.98 26.97 7.30
CA GLU A 224 -6.55 27.45 5.99
C GLU A 224 -7.52 26.97 4.90
N GLN A 225 -7.80 27.86 3.96
CA GLN A 225 -8.63 27.55 2.82
C GLN A 225 -7.92 26.50 1.95
N LEU A 226 -8.65 25.45 1.54
CA LEU A 226 -8.13 24.46 0.61
C LEU A 226 -7.67 25.14 -0.68
N THR A 227 -6.48 24.77 -1.13
CA THR A 227 -5.90 25.29 -2.39
C THR A 227 -6.45 24.59 -3.63
N TRP A 228 -7.28 23.56 -3.44
CA TRP A 228 -7.93 22.78 -4.49
C TRP A 228 -9.41 22.55 -4.16
N THR A 229 -10.22 22.31 -5.18
CA THR A 229 -11.64 22.00 -5.00
C THR A 229 -11.83 20.48 -4.90
N PRO A 230 -12.25 19.93 -3.74
CA PRO A 230 -12.51 18.52 -3.63
C PRO A 230 -13.72 18.10 -4.49
N PRO A 231 -13.75 16.84 -4.95
CA PRO A 231 -14.90 16.35 -5.70
C PRO A 231 -16.15 16.33 -4.83
N THR A 232 -17.28 16.72 -5.45
CA THR A 232 -18.60 16.63 -4.81
C THR A 232 -19.29 15.34 -5.20
N GLY A 233 -19.80 14.58 -4.24
CA GLY A 233 -20.52 13.33 -4.49
C GLY A 233 -20.09 12.19 -3.55
N ASN A 234 -20.66 11.02 -3.82
CA ASN A 234 -20.31 9.81 -3.08
C ASN A 234 -19.12 9.11 -3.75
N PHE A 235 -17.91 9.42 -3.31
CA PHE A 235 -16.69 8.79 -3.80
C PHE A 235 -16.04 7.95 -2.73
N ARG A 236 -15.31 6.90 -3.12
CA ARG A 236 -14.50 6.05 -2.27
C ARG A 236 -13.02 6.22 -2.61
N VAL A 237 -12.18 6.14 -1.59
CA VAL A 237 -10.73 6.29 -1.72
C VAL A 237 -10.13 5.11 -2.46
N LEU A 238 -9.16 5.43 -3.32
CA LEU A 238 -8.25 4.50 -3.99
C LEU A 238 -6.80 4.83 -3.63
N ARG A 239 -5.99 3.80 -3.48
CA ARG A 239 -4.58 3.94 -3.12
C ARG A 239 -3.70 3.03 -3.98
N GLY A 240 -2.39 3.32 -4.01
CA GLY A 240 -1.33 2.46 -4.52
C GLY A 240 -0.89 2.71 -5.96
N GLY A 241 -1.70 3.30 -6.80
CA GLY A 241 -1.41 3.30 -8.25
C GLY A 241 -1.71 1.95 -8.89
N SER A 242 -1.33 1.78 -10.15
CA SER A 242 -1.61 0.56 -10.90
C SER A 242 -0.63 0.36 -12.05
N TRP A 243 -0.75 -0.75 -12.75
CA TRP A 243 -0.02 -1.06 -13.99
C TRP A 243 -0.20 -0.01 -15.10
N PHE A 244 -1.17 0.88 -15.00
CA PHE A 244 -1.46 1.96 -15.96
C PHE A 244 -1.20 3.35 -15.38
N SER A 245 -0.56 3.45 -14.22
CA SER A 245 -0.24 4.71 -13.55
C SER A 245 1.22 5.09 -13.82
N ASP A 246 1.50 6.39 -13.89
CA ASP A 246 2.88 6.85 -13.85
C ASP A 246 3.50 6.66 -12.46
N ALA A 247 4.81 6.81 -12.36
CA ALA A 247 5.55 6.64 -11.10
C ALA A 247 5.05 7.57 -10.00
N ARG A 248 4.60 8.78 -10.34
CA ARG A 248 4.11 9.79 -9.40
C ARG A 248 2.85 9.33 -8.67
N ASP A 249 2.01 8.55 -9.33
CA ASP A 249 0.75 8.03 -8.79
C ASP A 249 0.93 6.77 -7.92
N CYS A 250 2.09 6.12 -8.00
CA CYS A 250 2.42 4.92 -7.20
C CYS A 250 3.05 5.25 -5.84
N ARG A 251 3.19 6.53 -5.46
CA ARG A 251 3.74 6.97 -4.17
C ARG A 251 2.82 6.60 -3.01
N VAL A 252 3.42 6.33 -1.85
CA VAL A 252 2.68 5.92 -0.65
C VAL A 252 1.63 6.94 -0.18
N SER A 253 1.83 8.24 -0.46
CA SER A 253 0.89 9.31 -0.08
C SER A 253 -0.16 9.63 -1.12
N PHE A 254 0.04 9.20 -2.39
CA PHE A 254 -0.89 9.54 -3.46
C PHE A 254 -2.26 8.90 -3.22
N ARG A 255 -3.30 9.66 -3.48
CA ARG A 255 -4.69 9.27 -3.25
C ARG A 255 -5.55 9.63 -4.46
N ASN A 256 -6.42 8.70 -4.81
CA ASN A 256 -7.39 8.87 -5.89
C ASN A 256 -8.79 8.46 -5.41
N TYR A 257 -9.79 8.57 -6.26
CA TYR A 257 -11.17 8.25 -5.92
C TYR A 257 -12.00 7.87 -7.14
N TYR A 258 -12.98 7.00 -6.90
CA TYR A 258 -14.07 6.73 -7.85
C TYR A 258 -15.42 6.61 -7.15
N THR A 259 -16.51 6.63 -7.93
CA THR A 259 -17.84 6.28 -7.41
C THR A 259 -17.88 4.81 -7.00
N PRO A 260 -18.65 4.42 -5.95
CA PRO A 260 -18.63 3.05 -5.41
C PRO A 260 -19.02 1.96 -6.40
N GLY A 261 -19.76 2.30 -7.46
CA GLY A 261 -20.13 1.36 -8.52
C GLY A 261 -19.14 1.24 -9.68
N HIS A 262 -18.03 2.03 -9.67
CA HIS A 262 -17.05 2.05 -10.77
C HIS A 262 -16.26 0.74 -10.86
N ARG A 263 -16.02 0.30 -12.11
CA ARG A 263 -15.21 -0.90 -12.43
C ARG A 263 -14.28 -0.61 -13.57
N VAL A 264 -13.01 -0.98 -13.41
CA VAL A 264 -11.99 -0.84 -14.45
C VAL A 264 -10.88 -1.88 -14.26
N ALA A 265 -10.20 -2.24 -15.35
CA ALA A 265 -9.24 -3.36 -15.39
C ALA A 265 -7.92 -3.13 -14.60
N ASN A 266 -7.77 -2.00 -13.95
CA ASN A 266 -6.63 -1.70 -13.09
C ASN A 266 -7.04 -1.39 -11.64
N LEU A 267 -8.20 -1.89 -11.19
CA LEU A 267 -8.77 -1.60 -9.89
C LEU A 267 -9.25 -2.87 -9.19
N GLY A 268 -8.62 -3.17 -8.07
CA GLY A 268 -8.86 -4.30 -7.18
C GLY A 268 -8.93 -3.88 -5.73
N PHE A 269 -8.48 -4.75 -4.83
CA PHE A 269 -8.47 -4.48 -3.38
C PHE A 269 -7.64 -5.50 -2.61
N ARG A 270 -7.29 -5.16 -1.36
CA ARG A 270 -6.82 -6.12 -0.34
C ARG A 270 -7.70 -6.09 0.89
N LEU A 271 -7.55 -7.09 1.77
CA LEU A 271 -8.34 -7.22 2.98
C LEU A 271 -7.58 -6.74 4.22
N ALA A 272 -8.35 -6.30 5.22
CA ALA A 272 -7.92 -6.06 6.60
C ALA A 272 -8.86 -6.76 7.60
N ILE A 273 -8.41 -6.89 8.84
CA ILE A 273 -9.17 -7.41 10.00
C ILE A 273 -8.98 -6.46 11.18
#